data_f418d6ab3fafd53f694469c6f71d44fa
#
_entry.id   f418d6ab3fafd53f694469c6f71d44fa
#
_cell.length_a   1.000
_cell.length_b   1.000
_cell.length_c   1.000
_cell.angle_alpha   90.00
_cell.angle_beta   90.00
_cell.angle_gamma   90.00
#
_symmetry.space_group_name_H-M   'P 1'
#
loop_
_entity.id
_entity.type
_entity.pdbx_description
1 polymer ?
#
loop_
_entity_poly.entity_id
_entity_poly.type
_entity_poly.pdbx_seq_one_letter_code
_entity_poly.pdbx_strand_id
1 'polypeptide(L)'
;QPSGWQILLTKRATHLSHHAGQISFPGGKLDPTDAGLIDAALREAEEEINLLPPMVRVMGGLLPVRSPAGFIVQPIVGIIAQDIFSHLHPDPAEVDSIFTVPLTHIGQSDNFTKIPRQTGGRDNSYWVVAHPEHYIWGLSARVLNDLRQRLYHGQTLP
;
A
#
# COMPACT_ATOMS: atom_id res chain seq x y z
N GLN A 1 -17.53 -15.88 -3.31
CA GLN A 1 -17.28 -14.55 -2.69
C GLN A 1 -16.08 -14.69 -1.75
N PRO A 2 -15.10 -13.80 -1.79
CA PRO A 2 -14.04 -13.82 -0.78
C PRO A 2 -14.67 -13.49 0.56
N SER A 3 -14.76 -14.50 1.43
CA SER A 3 -15.20 -14.31 2.81
C SER A 3 -14.01 -13.81 3.63
N GLY A 4 -14.03 -12.56 4.05
CA GLY A 4 -13.01 -11.99 4.91
C GLY A 4 -12.48 -10.64 4.46
N TRP A 5 -11.62 -10.06 5.27
CA TRP A 5 -10.97 -8.79 5.01
C TRP A 5 -9.98 -8.90 3.84
N GLN A 6 -10.02 -7.89 2.97
CA GLN A 6 -9.13 -7.77 1.81
C GLN A 6 -8.31 -6.47 1.94
N ILE A 7 -7.09 -6.51 1.45
CA ILE A 7 -6.24 -5.32 1.31
C ILE A 7 -6.26 -4.90 -0.15
N LEU A 8 -6.64 -3.66 -0.41
CA LEU A 8 -6.66 -3.07 -1.74
C LEU A 8 -5.27 -2.58 -2.10
N LEU A 9 -4.82 -2.94 -3.29
CA LEU A 9 -3.57 -2.52 -3.91
C LEU A 9 -3.79 -2.09 -5.35
N THR A 10 -2.86 -1.31 -5.87
CA THR A 10 -2.82 -0.87 -7.26
C THR A 10 -1.55 -1.36 -7.95
N LYS A 11 -1.63 -1.54 -9.25
CA LYS A 11 -0.47 -1.68 -10.11
C LYS A 11 -0.30 -0.39 -10.89
N ARG A 12 0.83 0.25 -10.74
CA ARG A 12 1.14 1.49 -11.45
C ARG A 12 1.21 1.26 -12.96
N ALA A 13 0.78 2.26 -13.73
CA ALA A 13 0.80 2.19 -15.18
C ALA A 13 2.22 1.97 -15.71
N THR A 14 2.33 1.14 -16.74
CA THR A 14 3.63 0.70 -17.29
C THR A 14 4.34 1.76 -18.11
N HIS A 15 3.64 2.79 -18.57
CA HIS A 15 4.20 3.90 -19.34
C HIS A 15 4.79 5.02 -18.47
N LEU A 16 4.67 4.95 -17.13
CA LEU A 16 5.23 5.95 -16.23
C LEU A 16 6.77 5.95 -16.27
N SER A 17 7.36 7.12 -16.14
CA SER A 17 8.83 7.29 -16.10
C SER A 17 9.47 6.74 -14.82
N HIS A 18 8.69 6.68 -13.73
CA HIS A 18 9.16 6.21 -12.43
C HIS A 18 8.22 5.15 -11.86
N HIS A 19 8.80 4.09 -11.30
CA HIS A 19 8.06 3.02 -10.64
C HIS A 19 7.01 2.34 -11.52
N ALA A 20 7.22 2.30 -12.84
CA ALA A 20 6.32 1.68 -13.81
C ALA A 20 6.05 0.20 -13.45
N GLY A 21 4.78 -0.19 -13.46
CA GLY A 21 4.34 -1.56 -13.18
C GLY A 21 4.52 -2.03 -11.72
N GLN A 22 5.00 -1.18 -10.81
CA GLN A 22 5.16 -1.56 -9.41
C GLN A 22 3.81 -1.63 -8.68
N ILE A 23 3.75 -2.52 -7.70
CA ILE A 23 2.59 -2.64 -6.83
C ILE A 23 2.71 -1.63 -5.69
N SER A 24 1.65 -0.86 -5.46
CA SER A 24 1.58 0.15 -4.41
C SER A 24 0.20 0.18 -3.74
N PHE A 25 0.11 0.90 -2.63
CA PHE A 25 -1.16 1.42 -2.14
C PHE A 25 -1.50 2.68 -2.94
N PRO A 26 -2.80 3.03 -3.08
CA PRO A 26 -3.18 4.36 -3.53
C PRO A 26 -2.55 5.43 -2.65
N GLY A 27 -2.03 6.48 -3.25
CA GLY A 27 -1.41 7.56 -2.49
C GLY A 27 -0.25 8.23 -3.19
N GLY A 28 0.07 9.44 -2.74
CA GLY A 28 1.09 10.28 -3.36
C GLY A 28 1.72 11.25 -2.38
N LYS A 29 2.04 12.44 -2.88
CA LYS A 29 2.70 13.49 -2.11
C LYS A 29 1.67 14.42 -1.48
N LEU A 30 2.03 14.93 -0.29
CA LEU A 30 1.30 16.03 0.31
C LEU A 30 1.35 17.26 -0.61
N ASP A 31 0.20 17.76 -1.00
CA ASP A 31 0.06 19.01 -1.73
C ASP A 31 -0.13 20.18 -0.75
N PRO A 32 0.31 21.41 -1.07
CA PRO A 32 0.09 22.58 -0.23
C PRO A 32 -1.39 22.89 0.07
N THR A 33 -2.32 22.39 -0.72
CA THR A 33 -3.77 22.55 -0.54
C THR A 33 -4.38 21.51 0.39
N ASP A 34 -3.66 20.40 0.68
CA ASP A 34 -4.13 19.37 1.60
C ASP A 34 -4.13 19.88 3.04
N ALA A 35 -5.19 19.61 3.80
CA ALA A 35 -5.27 19.94 5.22
C ALA A 35 -4.32 19.11 6.09
N GLY A 36 -3.81 17.99 5.57
CA GLY A 36 -2.86 17.12 6.22
C GLY A 36 -2.70 15.78 5.49
N LEU A 37 -1.94 14.87 6.11
CA LEU A 37 -1.57 13.59 5.48
C LEU A 37 -2.77 12.68 5.19
N ILE A 38 -3.81 12.74 6.02
CA ILE A 38 -5.05 11.98 5.78
C ILE A 38 -5.77 12.53 4.55
N ASP A 39 -5.86 13.85 4.45
CA ASP A 39 -6.51 14.53 3.32
C ASP A 39 -5.78 14.21 2.02
N ALA A 40 -4.45 14.32 2.02
CA ALA A 40 -3.61 13.91 0.89
C ALA A 40 -3.85 12.44 0.47
N ALA A 41 -3.89 11.50 1.44
CA ALA A 41 -4.11 10.09 1.14
C ALA A 41 -5.49 9.83 0.52
N LEU A 42 -6.52 10.54 0.98
CA LEU A 42 -7.88 10.41 0.45
C LEU A 42 -8.02 11.06 -0.94
N ARG A 43 -7.43 12.23 -1.15
CA ARG A 43 -7.39 12.90 -2.46
C ARG A 43 -6.70 12.04 -3.51
N GLU A 44 -5.52 11.51 -3.21
CA GLU A 44 -4.78 10.64 -4.13
C GLU A 44 -5.56 9.35 -4.43
N ALA A 45 -6.24 8.77 -3.45
CA ALA A 45 -7.09 7.60 -3.68
C ALA A 45 -8.31 7.92 -4.56
N GLU A 46 -8.87 9.11 -4.45
CA GLU A 46 -9.92 9.58 -5.35
C GLU A 46 -9.39 9.77 -6.77
N GLU A 47 -8.24 10.42 -6.94
CA GLU A 47 -7.59 10.68 -8.23
C GLU A 47 -7.17 9.38 -8.92
N GLU A 48 -6.47 8.49 -8.22
CA GLU A 48 -5.91 7.26 -8.80
C GLU A 48 -6.97 6.18 -9.09
N ILE A 49 -7.99 6.03 -8.23
CA ILE A 49 -8.92 4.88 -8.30
C ILE A 49 -10.40 5.23 -8.10
N ASN A 50 -10.77 6.50 -8.12
CA ASN A 50 -12.13 6.98 -7.88
C ASN A 50 -12.71 6.56 -6.52
N LEU A 51 -11.88 6.44 -5.50
CA LEU A 51 -12.30 6.13 -4.13
C LEU A 51 -12.62 7.44 -3.39
N LEU A 52 -13.90 7.83 -3.38
CA LEU A 52 -14.33 9.10 -2.79
C LEU A 52 -14.10 9.12 -1.27
N PRO A 53 -13.61 10.23 -0.69
CA PRO A 53 -13.34 10.36 0.74
C PRO A 53 -14.48 9.90 1.67
N PRO A 54 -15.77 10.20 1.40
CA PRO A 54 -16.88 9.74 2.25
C PRO A 54 -17.07 8.23 2.28
N MET A 55 -16.50 7.49 1.33
CA MET A 55 -16.56 6.03 1.27
C MET A 55 -15.52 5.36 2.19
N VAL A 56 -14.60 6.14 2.78
CA VAL A 56 -13.49 5.63 3.57
C VAL A 56 -13.67 5.96 5.04
N ARG A 57 -13.75 4.94 5.88
CA ARG A 57 -13.63 5.12 7.33
C ARG A 57 -12.16 5.05 7.73
N VAL A 58 -11.54 6.20 7.99
CA VAL A 58 -10.14 6.27 8.43
C VAL A 58 -10.02 5.71 9.85
N MET A 59 -9.07 4.78 10.03
CA MET A 59 -8.78 4.11 11.31
C MET A 59 -7.56 4.70 12.01
N GLY A 60 -6.67 5.35 11.27
CA GLY A 60 -5.43 5.94 11.80
C GLY A 60 -4.22 5.64 10.91
N GLY A 61 -3.01 5.94 11.42
CA GLY A 61 -1.75 5.71 10.73
C GLY A 61 -0.97 4.53 11.29
N LEU A 62 -0.16 3.91 10.44
CA LEU A 62 0.93 3.02 10.87
C LEU A 62 2.18 3.86 11.17
N LEU A 63 3.30 3.23 11.53
CA LEU A 63 4.56 3.98 11.69
C LEU A 63 5.04 4.54 10.35
N PRO A 64 5.60 5.77 10.36
CA PRO A 64 6.21 6.33 9.18
C PRO A 64 7.37 5.47 8.70
N VAL A 65 7.48 5.32 7.38
CA VAL A 65 8.53 4.52 6.74
C VAL A 65 9.37 5.43 5.84
N ARG A 66 10.69 5.37 5.99
CA ARG A 66 11.59 6.06 5.05
C ARG A 66 11.73 5.23 3.76
N SER A 67 11.44 5.85 2.62
CA SER A 67 11.68 5.27 1.31
C SER A 67 13.17 5.32 0.92
N PRO A 68 13.65 4.47 0.00
CA PRO A 68 15.02 4.55 -0.51
C PRO A 68 15.35 5.90 -1.18
N ALA A 69 14.37 6.59 -1.72
CA ALA A 69 14.50 7.93 -2.31
C ALA A 69 14.57 9.06 -1.26
N GLY A 70 14.50 8.72 0.05
CA GLY A 70 14.64 9.69 1.15
C GLY A 70 13.32 10.31 1.63
N PHE A 71 12.19 10.00 1.01
CA PHE A 71 10.88 10.46 1.47
C PHE A 71 10.46 9.72 2.74
N ILE A 72 9.73 10.41 3.61
CA ILE A 72 9.00 9.80 4.72
C ILE A 72 7.58 9.54 4.24
N VAL A 73 7.18 8.27 4.24
CA VAL A 73 5.84 7.84 3.85
C VAL A 73 5.07 7.50 5.12
N GLN A 74 3.90 8.13 5.28
CA GLN A 74 2.96 7.86 6.37
C GLN A 74 1.83 6.99 5.85
N PRO A 75 1.80 5.68 6.14
CA PRO A 75 0.67 4.84 5.75
C PRO A 75 -0.56 5.21 6.58
N ILE A 76 -1.69 5.42 5.91
CA ILE A 76 -3.00 5.65 6.52
C ILE A 76 -3.85 4.40 6.31
N VAL A 77 -4.46 3.89 7.37
CA VAL A 77 -5.37 2.75 7.31
C VAL A 77 -6.79 3.26 7.18
N GLY A 78 -7.45 2.90 6.08
CA GLY A 78 -8.85 3.13 5.82
C GLY A 78 -9.62 1.83 5.62
N ILE A 79 -10.89 1.82 5.98
CA ILE A 79 -11.83 0.72 5.73
C ILE A 79 -12.88 1.19 4.74
N ILE A 80 -13.11 0.40 3.70
CA ILE A 80 -14.18 0.57 2.73
C ILE A 80 -15.13 -0.62 2.77
N ALA A 81 -16.39 -0.40 2.44
CA ALA A 81 -17.36 -1.48 2.30
C ALA A 81 -17.09 -2.29 1.03
N GLN A 82 -17.44 -3.58 1.05
CA GLN A 82 -17.11 -4.51 -0.05
C GLN A 82 -17.79 -4.14 -1.38
N ASP A 83 -18.99 -3.60 -1.34
CA ASP A 83 -19.76 -3.16 -2.51
C ASP A 83 -19.11 -1.97 -3.23
N ILE A 84 -18.33 -1.16 -2.52
CA ILE A 84 -17.59 -0.02 -3.09
C ILE A 84 -16.57 -0.49 -4.13
N PHE A 85 -15.98 -1.69 -3.98
CA PHE A 85 -14.98 -2.20 -4.90
C PHE A 85 -15.45 -2.22 -6.36
N SER A 86 -16.73 -2.49 -6.60
CA SER A 86 -17.33 -2.48 -7.94
C SER A 86 -17.43 -1.08 -8.57
N HIS A 87 -17.30 -0.03 -7.79
CA HIS A 87 -17.35 1.38 -8.21
C HIS A 87 -15.97 2.00 -8.40
N LEU A 88 -14.91 1.27 -8.03
CA LEU A 88 -13.55 1.74 -8.23
C LEU A 88 -13.16 1.63 -9.70
N HIS A 89 -12.53 2.67 -10.20
CA HIS A 89 -12.04 2.75 -11.58
C HIS A 89 -10.62 3.31 -11.56
N PRO A 90 -9.63 2.58 -12.11
CA PRO A 90 -8.27 3.11 -12.20
C PRO A 90 -8.22 4.28 -13.19
N ASP A 91 -7.50 5.35 -12.83
CA ASP A 91 -7.09 6.34 -13.81
C ASP A 91 -5.97 5.75 -14.67
N PRO A 92 -6.20 5.51 -15.99
CA PRO A 92 -5.21 4.89 -16.85
C PRO A 92 -3.93 5.73 -17.01
N ALA A 93 -3.95 7.01 -16.63
CA ALA A 93 -2.75 7.85 -16.63
C ALA A 93 -1.75 7.42 -15.55
N GLU A 94 -2.22 6.83 -14.43
CA GLU A 94 -1.38 6.48 -13.29
C GLU A 94 -1.46 5.01 -12.87
N VAL A 95 -2.61 4.37 -13.03
CA VAL A 95 -2.91 3.03 -12.53
C VAL A 95 -3.35 2.10 -13.66
N ASP A 96 -2.66 0.98 -13.79
CA ASP A 96 -2.98 -0.09 -14.75
C ASP A 96 -4.14 -0.96 -14.27
N SER A 97 -4.14 -1.31 -12.99
CA SER A 97 -5.17 -2.17 -12.40
C SER A 97 -5.29 -2.03 -10.89
N ILE A 98 -6.48 -2.39 -10.38
CA ILE A 98 -6.81 -2.45 -8.96
C ILE A 98 -7.05 -3.92 -8.62
N PHE A 99 -6.48 -4.41 -7.53
CA PHE A 99 -6.69 -5.78 -7.06
C PHE A 99 -6.70 -5.86 -5.55
N THR A 100 -7.05 -7.00 -5.01
CA THR A 100 -7.06 -7.23 -3.56
C THR A 100 -6.24 -8.44 -3.16
N VAL A 101 -5.68 -8.39 -1.95
CA VAL A 101 -4.98 -9.50 -1.32
C VAL A 101 -5.71 -9.85 -0.02
N PRO A 102 -6.06 -11.14 0.21
CA PRO A 102 -6.70 -11.53 1.45
C PRO A 102 -5.85 -11.18 2.68
N LEU A 103 -6.47 -10.63 3.72
CA LEU A 103 -5.77 -10.31 4.97
C LEU A 103 -5.18 -11.58 5.61
N THR A 104 -5.84 -12.73 5.42
CA THR A 104 -5.32 -14.05 5.85
C THR A 104 -4.02 -14.43 5.15
N HIS A 105 -3.85 -14.04 3.88
CA HIS A 105 -2.59 -14.23 3.16
C HIS A 105 -1.45 -13.41 3.77
N ILE A 106 -1.74 -12.16 4.12
CA ILE A 106 -0.79 -11.27 4.80
C ILE A 106 -0.50 -11.76 6.24
N GLY A 107 -1.44 -12.43 6.89
CA GLY A 107 -1.25 -13.02 8.22
C GLY A 107 -0.17 -14.10 8.30
N GLN A 108 0.12 -14.78 7.18
CA GLN A 108 1.10 -15.86 7.14
C GLN A 108 2.53 -15.32 6.98
N SER A 109 3.38 -15.57 7.99
CA SER A 109 4.78 -15.14 7.98
C SER A 109 5.58 -15.68 6.80
N ASP A 110 5.26 -16.92 6.36
CA ASP A 110 5.97 -17.63 5.29
C ASP A 110 5.78 -16.97 3.91
N ASN A 111 4.75 -16.14 3.77
CA ASN A 111 4.55 -15.32 2.57
C ASN A 111 5.50 -14.13 2.49
N PHE A 112 6.27 -13.84 3.56
CA PHE A 112 7.21 -12.72 3.60
C PHE A 112 8.64 -13.20 3.57
N THR A 113 9.40 -12.72 2.59
CA THR A 113 10.83 -13.00 2.47
C THR A 113 11.62 -11.70 2.49
N LYS A 114 12.69 -11.67 3.28
CA LYS A 114 13.64 -10.56 3.28
C LYS A 114 14.79 -10.88 2.34
N ILE A 115 14.91 -10.14 1.25
CA ILE A 115 15.93 -10.34 0.23
C ILE A 115 17.14 -9.44 0.54
N PRO A 116 18.33 -10.00 0.73
CA PRO A 116 19.54 -9.21 0.93
C PRO A 116 19.90 -8.46 -0.36
N ARG A 117 20.21 -7.18 -0.24
CA ARG A 117 20.76 -6.38 -1.33
C ARG A 117 22.01 -5.67 -0.84
N GLN A 118 23.16 -6.06 -1.38
CA GLN A 118 24.41 -5.36 -1.11
C GLN A 118 24.55 -4.19 -2.09
N THR A 119 24.53 -2.99 -1.57
CA THR A 119 24.81 -1.78 -2.36
C THR A 119 25.77 -0.91 -1.56
N GLY A 120 26.98 -0.73 -2.07
CA GLY A 120 27.98 0.15 -1.44
C GLY A 120 28.41 -0.27 -0.03
N GLY A 121 28.47 -1.56 0.27
CA GLY A 121 28.94 -2.10 1.58
C GLY A 121 27.91 -1.96 2.72
N ARG A 122 26.68 -1.52 2.42
CA ARG A 122 25.56 -1.45 3.39
C ARG A 122 24.56 -2.56 3.12
N ASP A 123 24.04 -3.17 4.20
CA ASP A 123 22.90 -4.10 4.10
C ASP A 123 21.62 -3.29 3.81
N ASN A 124 21.19 -3.34 2.57
CA ASN A 124 19.96 -2.71 2.08
C ASN A 124 18.92 -3.77 1.72
N SER A 125 18.69 -4.71 2.63
CA SER A 125 17.67 -5.75 2.41
C SER A 125 16.27 -5.14 2.25
N TYR A 126 15.44 -5.79 1.42
CA TYR A 126 14.06 -5.37 1.20
C TYR A 126 13.10 -6.56 1.36
N TRP A 127 11.85 -6.25 1.68
CA TRP A 127 10.80 -7.24 1.81
C TRP A 127 10.15 -7.56 0.47
N VAL A 128 9.76 -8.82 0.31
CA VAL A 128 8.93 -9.34 -0.78
C VAL A 128 7.77 -10.12 -0.16
N VAL A 129 6.57 -9.94 -0.70
CA VAL A 129 5.39 -10.74 -0.35
C VAL A 129 5.10 -11.66 -1.52
N ALA A 130 5.03 -12.96 -1.25
CA ALA A 130 4.68 -13.95 -2.24
C ALA A 130 3.24 -13.73 -2.75
N HIS A 131 3.06 -13.65 -4.06
CA HIS A 131 1.77 -13.53 -4.72
C HIS A 131 1.84 -14.21 -6.10
N PRO A 132 0.79 -14.94 -6.54
CA PRO A 132 0.86 -15.72 -7.77
C PRO A 132 1.01 -14.86 -9.04
N GLU A 133 0.48 -13.64 -9.04
CA GLU A 133 0.41 -12.79 -10.25
C GLU A 133 1.22 -11.50 -10.13
N HIS A 134 1.54 -11.06 -8.90
CA HIS A 134 2.14 -9.76 -8.66
C HIS A 134 3.44 -9.84 -7.86
N TYR A 135 4.44 -9.10 -8.28
CA TYR A 135 5.67 -8.95 -7.50
C TYR A 135 5.52 -7.78 -6.51
N ILE A 136 5.11 -8.10 -5.28
CA ILE A 136 4.90 -7.12 -4.22
C ILE A 136 6.20 -7.02 -3.42
N TRP A 137 6.88 -5.88 -3.48
CA TRP A 137 8.21 -5.72 -2.88
C TRP A 137 8.46 -4.32 -2.34
N GLY A 138 9.60 -4.13 -1.68
CA GLY A 138 10.10 -2.84 -1.24
C GLY A 138 9.21 -2.18 -0.19
N LEU A 139 8.81 -0.92 -0.43
CA LEU A 139 8.02 -0.14 0.50
C LEU A 139 6.65 -0.75 0.77
N SER A 140 5.95 -1.19 -0.27
CA SER A 140 4.63 -1.81 -0.15
C SER A 140 4.68 -3.08 0.69
N ALA A 141 5.65 -3.96 0.42
CA ALA A 141 5.86 -5.18 1.21
C ALA A 141 6.24 -4.87 2.66
N ARG A 142 7.01 -3.81 2.90
CA ARG A 142 7.36 -3.37 4.25
C ARG A 142 6.15 -2.89 5.03
N VAL A 143 5.30 -2.06 4.42
CA VAL A 143 4.04 -1.59 5.04
C VAL A 143 3.11 -2.75 5.35
N LEU A 144 2.99 -3.73 4.44
CA LEU A 144 2.20 -4.95 4.68
C LEU A 144 2.76 -5.76 5.84
N ASN A 145 4.08 -5.89 5.94
CA ASN A 145 4.71 -6.58 7.08
C ASN A 145 4.48 -5.84 8.40
N ASP A 146 4.56 -4.51 8.42
CA ASP A 146 4.29 -3.71 9.60
C ASP A 146 2.82 -3.86 10.04
N LEU A 147 1.88 -3.85 9.10
CA LEU A 147 0.45 -4.12 9.37
C LEU A 147 0.26 -5.52 9.96
N ARG A 148 0.89 -6.55 9.37
CA ARG A 148 0.86 -7.92 9.86
C ARG A 148 1.34 -8.01 11.31
N GLN A 149 2.48 -7.42 11.61
CA GLN A 149 3.07 -7.43 12.96
C GLN A 149 2.09 -6.87 14.00
N ARG A 150 1.38 -5.80 13.67
CA ARG A 150 0.39 -5.19 14.57
C ARG A 150 -0.84 -6.05 14.77
N LEU A 151 -1.37 -6.61 13.70
CA LEU A 151 -2.61 -7.37 13.75
C LEU A 151 -2.44 -8.75 14.41
N TYR A 152 -1.29 -9.40 14.20
CA TYR A 152 -1.10 -10.80 14.59
C TYR A 152 -0.09 -11.01 15.72
N HIS A 153 0.72 -10.03 16.06
CA HIS A 153 1.73 -10.15 17.12
C HIS A 153 1.57 -9.14 18.25
N GLY A 154 0.47 -8.37 18.27
CA GLY A 154 0.14 -7.48 19.37
C GLY A 154 1.18 -6.42 19.68
N GLN A 155 1.99 -6.01 18.68
CA GLN A 155 2.93 -4.92 18.87
C GLN A 155 2.13 -3.61 19.01
N THR A 156 1.96 -3.18 20.25
CA THR A 156 1.51 -1.81 20.53
C THR A 156 2.49 -0.81 19.96
N LEU A 157 1.96 0.28 19.41
CA LEU A 157 2.75 1.45 19.06
C LEU A 157 3.46 1.99 20.29
N PRO A 158 4.71 2.49 20.15
CA PRO A 158 5.31 3.30 21.17
C PRO A 158 4.53 4.59 21.38
#